data_343ec64cf6c3ca4656317e1489f47939
#
_entry.id   343ec64cf6c3ca4656317e1489f47939
#
_cell.length_a   1.000
_cell.length_b   1.000
_cell.length_c   1.000
_cell.angle_alpha   90.00
_cell.angle_beta   90.00
_cell.angle_gamma   90.00
#
_symmetry.space_group_name_H-M   'P 1'
#
loop_
_entity.id
_entity.type
_entity.pdbx_description
1 polymer ?
#
loop_
_entity_poly.entity_id
_entity_poly.type
_entity_poly.pdbx_seq_one_letter_code
_entity_poly.pdbx_strand_id
1 'polypeptide(L)'
;MATNTGIGEQRLAESALSTLQDLSARCHDSEQGYRRSAQDASDSDLKQQFEQLANERSSMAAELDRLIREHGGEPSWKEGSLTGAAHRMWVDLRTALSRNERQVILEEVARGESAAEEAYDSALRQNLPANVMQVVRQHHRRVRETRNRYRAMAGTGQTTSFTGELAQRLTSGTEGVTHYMQERPLMSTFAVFAVGFLAGALAVSMMSGQQSSYRQGSHRSW
;
A
#
# COMPACT_ATOMS: atom_id res chain seq x y z
N MET A 1 23.32 2.98 53.84
CA MET A 1 22.30 2.33 52.98
C MET A 1 22.36 3.00 51.64
N ALA A 2 23.04 2.41 50.68
CA ALA A 2 23.14 2.90 49.30
C ALA A 2 21.99 2.25 48.51
N THR A 3 21.01 3.06 48.13
CA THR A 3 19.96 2.65 47.18
C THR A 3 20.58 2.60 45.80
N ASN A 4 20.94 1.41 45.39
CA ASN A 4 21.33 1.12 44.00
C ASN A 4 20.09 1.28 43.12
N THR A 5 19.88 2.49 42.57
CA THR A 5 18.92 2.71 41.49
C THR A 5 19.57 2.18 40.21
N GLY A 6 19.64 0.86 40.09
CA GLY A 6 19.98 0.20 38.84
C GLY A 6 18.93 0.58 37.81
N ILE A 7 19.30 1.46 36.89
CA ILE A 7 18.65 1.52 35.57
C ILE A 7 19.01 0.21 34.89
N GLY A 8 18.27 -0.86 35.25
CA GLY A 8 18.36 -2.11 34.55
C GLY A 8 17.88 -1.85 33.13
N GLU A 9 18.80 -1.75 32.16
CA GLU A 9 18.49 -1.93 30.77
C GLU A 9 17.64 -3.20 30.66
N GLN A 10 16.34 -3.02 30.48
CA GLN A 10 15.42 -4.14 30.34
C GLN A 10 15.75 -4.82 29.02
N ARG A 11 16.50 -5.94 29.11
CA ARG A 11 16.71 -6.81 27.95
C ARG A 11 15.35 -7.21 27.43
N LEU A 12 15.15 -7.05 26.10
CA LEU A 12 13.95 -7.54 25.44
C LEU A 12 13.81 -9.05 25.63
N ALA A 13 12.56 -9.53 25.76
CA ALA A 13 12.28 -10.93 25.58
C ALA A 13 12.79 -11.38 24.20
N GLU A 14 13.26 -12.59 24.08
CA GLU A 14 13.86 -13.12 22.85
C GLU A 14 12.91 -13.01 21.65
N SER A 15 11.61 -13.24 21.87
CA SER A 15 10.56 -13.06 20.85
C SER A 15 10.41 -11.62 20.36
N ALA A 16 10.53 -10.64 21.27
CA ALA A 16 10.46 -9.22 20.92
C ALA A 16 11.73 -8.79 20.15
N LEU A 17 12.87 -9.28 20.54
CA LEU A 17 14.14 -9.05 19.85
C LEU A 17 14.10 -9.62 18.42
N SER A 18 13.66 -10.87 18.26
CA SER A 18 13.47 -11.52 16.95
C SER A 18 12.53 -10.71 16.06
N THR A 19 11.42 -10.20 16.62
CA THR A 19 10.48 -9.35 15.90
C THR A 19 11.13 -8.05 15.38
N LEU A 20 11.95 -7.38 16.20
CA LEU A 20 12.67 -6.19 15.75
C LEU A 20 13.72 -6.52 14.68
N GLN A 21 14.42 -7.65 14.80
CA GLN A 21 15.36 -8.12 13.78
C GLN A 21 14.67 -8.40 12.45
N ASP A 22 13.47 -9.00 12.46
CA ASP A 22 12.67 -9.24 11.26
C ASP A 22 12.21 -7.92 10.61
N LEU A 23 11.75 -6.95 11.41
CA LEU A 23 11.36 -5.63 10.89
C LEU A 23 12.55 -4.87 10.30
N SER A 24 13.72 -4.91 10.98
CA SER A 24 14.95 -4.28 10.49
C SER A 24 15.39 -4.90 9.17
N ALA A 25 15.43 -6.23 9.08
CA ALA A 25 15.79 -6.93 7.85
C ALA A 25 14.86 -6.56 6.68
N ARG A 26 13.54 -6.46 6.92
CA ARG A 26 12.57 -6.00 5.90
C ARG A 26 12.81 -4.57 5.46
N CYS A 27 13.19 -3.68 6.37
CA CYS A 27 13.51 -2.30 6.01
C CYS A 27 14.78 -2.23 5.14
N HIS A 28 15.83 -2.97 5.47
CA HIS A 28 17.05 -3.07 4.66
C HIS A 28 16.78 -3.67 3.27
N ASP A 29 15.99 -4.76 3.20
CA ASP A 29 15.59 -5.37 1.93
C ASP A 29 14.79 -4.38 1.07
N SER A 30 13.90 -3.61 1.69
CA SER A 30 13.10 -2.59 0.99
C SER A 30 13.96 -1.42 0.52
N GLU A 31 14.91 -0.97 1.33
CA GLU A 31 15.88 0.06 0.93
C GLU A 31 16.62 -0.37 -0.33
N GLN A 32 17.20 -1.57 -0.34
CA GLN A 32 17.94 -2.08 -1.50
C GLN A 32 17.05 -2.22 -2.73
N GLY A 33 15.85 -2.76 -2.55
CA GLY A 33 14.89 -2.93 -3.64
C GLY A 33 14.51 -1.58 -4.26
N TYR A 34 14.19 -0.59 -3.45
CA TYR A 34 13.85 0.75 -3.95
C TYR A 34 15.05 1.47 -4.59
N ARG A 35 16.28 1.31 -4.07
CA ARG A 35 17.48 1.85 -4.72
C ARG A 35 17.69 1.27 -6.12
N ARG A 36 17.54 -0.05 -6.28
CA ARG A 36 17.62 -0.72 -7.58
C ARG A 36 16.50 -0.27 -8.52
N SER A 37 15.27 -0.16 -8.00
CA SER A 37 14.13 0.35 -8.77
C SER A 37 14.33 1.79 -9.26
N ALA A 38 14.97 2.64 -8.45
CA ALA A 38 15.34 3.99 -8.86
C ALA A 38 16.39 4.01 -10.00
N GLN A 39 17.31 3.05 -10.00
CA GLN A 39 18.30 2.89 -11.08
C GLN A 39 17.66 2.38 -12.37
N ASP A 40 16.70 1.45 -12.26
CA ASP A 40 16.03 0.80 -13.38
C ASP A 40 14.89 1.67 -13.97
N ALA A 41 14.40 2.68 -13.22
CA ALA A 41 13.29 3.53 -13.65
C ALA A 41 13.71 4.51 -14.75
N SER A 42 13.01 4.50 -15.88
CA SER A 42 13.13 5.46 -16.97
C SER A 42 12.35 6.76 -16.72
N ASP A 43 11.27 6.68 -15.94
CA ASP A 43 10.43 7.82 -15.53
C ASP A 43 11.09 8.56 -14.35
N SER A 44 11.36 9.86 -14.54
CA SER A 44 12.03 10.70 -13.54
C SER A 44 11.28 10.83 -12.23
N ASP A 45 9.93 10.87 -12.30
CA ASP A 45 9.08 10.97 -11.11
C ASP A 45 9.13 9.67 -10.29
N LEU A 46 9.05 8.52 -10.96
CA LEU A 46 9.18 7.21 -10.31
C LEU A 46 10.58 7.05 -9.72
N LYS A 47 11.63 7.44 -10.43
CA LYS A 47 13.00 7.44 -9.92
C LYS A 47 13.10 8.22 -8.61
N GLN A 48 12.62 9.46 -8.58
CA GLN A 48 12.65 10.30 -7.39
C GLN A 48 11.83 9.69 -6.25
N GLN A 49 10.65 9.13 -6.54
CA GLN A 49 9.83 8.47 -5.54
C GLN A 49 10.53 7.25 -4.93
N PHE A 50 11.19 6.42 -5.74
CA PHE A 50 11.96 5.29 -5.25
C PHE A 50 13.17 5.70 -4.40
N GLU A 51 13.88 6.77 -4.78
CA GLU A 51 14.97 7.32 -3.97
C GLU A 51 14.45 7.81 -2.59
N GLN A 52 13.30 8.47 -2.55
CA GLN A 52 12.66 8.89 -1.30
C GLN A 52 12.26 7.71 -0.43
N LEU A 53 11.64 6.68 -1.00
CA LEU A 53 11.27 5.46 -0.29
C LEU A 53 12.51 4.71 0.23
N ALA A 54 13.58 4.62 -0.58
CA ALA A 54 14.83 4.01 -0.14
C ALA A 54 15.42 4.73 1.07
N ASN A 55 15.47 6.06 1.04
CA ASN A 55 15.99 6.86 2.15
C ASN A 55 15.12 6.73 3.42
N GLU A 56 13.80 6.66 3.25
CA GLU A 56 12.88 6.41 4.37
C GLU A 56 13.12 5.04 5.00
N ARG A 57 13.23 3.97 4.19
CA ARG A 57 13.49 2.61 4.67
C ARG A 57 14.87 2.49 5.34
N SER A 58 15.87 3.15 4.81
CA SER A 58 17.21 3.25 5.42
C SER A 58 17.15 3.87 6.83
N SER A 59 16.42 4.97 6.98
CA SER A 59 16.23 5.61 8.29
C SER A 59 15.49 4.72 9.28
N MET A 60 14.44 4.03 8.82
CA MET A 60 13.68 3.09 9.64
C MET A 60 14.54 1.89 10.08
N ALA A 61 15.35 1.34 9.18
CA ALA A 61 16.29 0.26 9.48
C ALA A 61 17.30 0.67 10.55
N ALA A 62 17.93 1.84 10.38
CA ALA A 62 18.90 2.36 11.34
C ALA A 62 18.30 2.58 12.74
N GLU A 63 17.05 3.04 12.82
CA GLU A 63 16.34 3.23 14.09
C GLU A 63 16.05 1.89 14.78
N LEU A 64 15.62 0.87 14.03
CA LEU A 64 15.42 -0.49 14.55
C LEU A 64 16.73 -1.14 14.97
N ASP A 65 17.79 -1.00 14.18
CA ASP A 65 19.13 -1.52 14.51
C ASP A 65 19.68 -0.90 15.79
N ARG A 66 19.44 0.38 16.00
CA ARG A 66 19.81 1.06 17.26
C ARG A 66 19.05 0.46 18.44
N LEU A 67 17.73 0.30 18.33
CA LEU A 67 16.90 -0.30 19.38
C LEU A 67 17.34 -1.75 19.69
N ILE A 68 17.64 -2.54 18.67
CA ILE A 68 18.15 -3.92 18.85
C ILE A 68 19.43 -3.90 19.71
N ARG A 69 20.39 -3.02 19.39
CA ARG A 69 21.65 -2.91 20.16
C ARG A 69 21.43 -2.38 21.57
N GLU A 70 20.57 -1.37 21.76
CA GLU A 70 20.23 -0.83 23.07
C GLU A 70 19.61 -1.88 24.02
N HIS A 71 18.96 -2.88 23.45
CA HIS A 71 18.37 -3.98 24.19
C HIS A 71 19.24 -5.25 24.22
N GLY A 72 20.52 -5.14 23.87
CA GLY A 72 21.52 -6.21 24.00
C GLY A 72 21.46 -7.28 22.92
N GLY A 73 20.82 -6.97 21.77
CA GLY A 73 20.82 -7.80 20.57
C GLY A 73 21.77 -7.30 19.49
N GLU A 74 21.88 -8.09 18.42
CA GLU A 74 22.63 -7.72 17.22
C GLU A 74 21.68 -7.74 16.01
N PRO A 75 21.74 -6.74 15.08
CA PRO A 75 21.02 -6.79 13.81
C PRO A 75 21.43 -8.05 13.04
N SER A 76 20.42 -8.77 12.52
CA SER A 76 20.65 -10.05 11.84
C SER A 76 20.73 -9.93 10.32
N TRP A 77 20.42 -8.75 9.76
CA TRP A 77 20.40 -8.54 8.32
C TRP A 77 21.81 -8.65 7.72
N LYS A 78 21.89 -9.33 6.58
CA LYS A 78 23.09 -9.44 5.76
C LYS A 78 22.76 -9.05 4.32
N GLU A 79 23.64 -8.29 3.69
CA GLU A 79 23.49 -7.91 2.30
C GLU A 79 23.33 -9.14 1.39
N GLY A 80 22.30 -9.13 0.53
CA GLY A 80 22.00 -10.25 -0.36
C GLY A 80 21.14 -11.37 0.26
N SER A 81 20.71 -11.25 1.51
CA SER A 81 19.92 -12.26 2.23
C SER A 81 18.39 -12.16 1.99
N LEU A 82 17.96 -11.66 0.84
CA LEU A 82 16.54 -11.53 0.51
C LEU A 82 15.77 -12.85 0.71
N THR A 83 14.72 -12.82 1.50
CA THR A 83 13.81 -13.96 1.63
C THR A 83 13.14 -14.25 0.28
N GLY A 84 12.74 -15.50 0.04
CA GLY A 84 12.14 -15.88 -1.24
C GLY A 84 10.88 -15.09 -1.61
N ALA A 85 10.11 -14.59 -0.64
CA ALA A 85 8.95 -13.74 -0.87
C ALA A 85 9.37 -12.31 -1.29
N ALA A 86 10.34 -11.71 -0.60
CA ALA A 86 10.89 -10.42 -0.95
C ALA A 86 11.56 -10.47 -2.34
N HIS A 87 12.30 -11.53 -2.64
CA HIS A 87 12.92 -11.72 -3.96
C HIS A 87 11.88 -11.72 -5.09
N ARG A 88 10.78 -12.47 -4.96
CA ARG A 88 9.71 -12.51 -5.98
C ARG A 88 9.10 -11.13 -6.20
N MET A 89 8.79 -10.40 -5.14
CA MET A 89 8.21 -9.05 -5.22
C MET A 89 9.13 -8.10 -6.03
N TRP A 90 10.44 -8.14 -5.79
CA TRP A 90 11.38 -7.31 -6.54
C TRP A 90 11.56 -7.72 -7.99
N VAL A 91 11.42 -9.01 -8.31
CA VAL A 91 11.41 -9.52 -9.70
C VAL A 91 10.18 -9.00 -10.44
N ASP A 92 8.99 -9.04 -9.81
CA ASP A 92 7.74 -8.55 -10.42
C ASP A 92 7.81 -7.02 -10.68
N LEU A 93 8.28 -6.25 -9.68
CA LEU A 93 8.46 -4.80 -9.83
C LEU A 93 9.48 -4.47 -10.94
N ARG A 94 10.60 -5.16 -10.99
CA ARG A 94 11.61 -4.98 -12.04
C ARG A 94 11.07 -5.31 -13.41
N THR A 95 10.25 -6.34 -13.53
CA THR A 95 9.59 -6.71 -14.79
C THR A 95 8.65 -5.59 -15.26
N ALA A 96 7.84 -5.03 -14.36
CA ALA A 96 6.95 -3.91 -14.67
C ALA A 96 7.75 -2.65 -15.07
N LEU A 97 8.86 -2.37 -14.40
CA LEU A 97 9.77 -1.27 -14.75
C LEU A 97 10.37 -1.43 -16.15
N SER A 98 10.82 -2.64 -16.51
CA SER A 98 11.41 -2.91 -17.85
C SER A 98 10.40 -2.72 -18.98
N ARG A 99 9.10 -2.88 -18.71
CA ARG A 99 8.00 -2.67 -19.66
C ARG A 99 7.40 -1.27 -19.60
N ASN A 100 7.87 -0.44 -18.67
CA ASN A 100 7.34 0.90 -18.39
C ASN A 100 5.81 0.90 -18.11
N GLU A 101 5.34 -0.15 -17.44
CA GLU A 101 3.92 -0.33 -17.08
C GLU A 101 3.61 0.41 -15.78
N ARG A 102 3.48 1.74 -15.84
CA ARG A 102 3.31 2.62 -14.65
C ARG A 102 2.23 2.12 -13.69
N GLN A 103 1.08 1.68 -14.21
CA GLN A 103 -0.03 1.15 -13.41
C GLN A 103 0.40 -0.07 -12.59
N VAL A 104 1.04 -1.04 -13.24
CA VAL A 104 1.54 -2.27 -12.60
C VAL A 104 2.62 -1.93 -11.56
N ILE A 105 3.51 -0.97 -11.87
CA ILE A 105 4.54 -0.50 -10.94
C ILE A 105 3.90 0.02 -9.64
N LEU A 106 2.87 0.86 -9.73
CA LEU A 106 2.18 1.42 -8.58
C LEU A 106 1.46 0.33 -7.76
N GLU A 107 0.85 -0.65 -8.42
CA GLU A 107 0.19 -1.80 -7.78
C GLU A 107 1.21 -2.69 -7.04
N GLU A 108 2.38 -2.95 -7.64
CA GLU A 108 3.44 -3.73 -7.01
C GLU A 108 4.01 -3.05 -5.78
N VAL A 109 4.24 -1.73 -5.84
CA VAL A 109 4.65 -0.97 -4.65
C VAL A 109 3.59 -1.06 -3.55
N ALA A 110 2.31 -0.83 -3.88
CA ALA A 110 1.22 -0.92 -2.91
C ALA A 110 1.09 -2.33 -2.30
N ARG A 111 1.36 -3.38 -3.07
CA ARG A 111 1.38 -4.77 -2.61
C ARG A 111 2.53 -5.01 -1.63
N GLY A 112 3.72 -4.54 -1.95
CA GLY A 112 4.90 -4.64 -1.08
C GLY A 112 4.69 -3.91 0.25
N GLU A 113 4.14 -2.70 0.20
CA GLU A 113 3.82 -1.93 1.40
C GLU A 113 2.70 -2.59 2.25
N SER A 114 1.77 -3.32 1.63
CA SER A 114 0.77 -4.11 2.38
C SER A 114 1.42 -5.25 3.17
N ALA A 115 2.38 -5.95 2.57
CA ALA A 115 3.12 -7.01 3.26
C ALA A 115 4.00 -6.45 4.40
N ALA A 116 4.56 -5.26 4.22
CA ALA A 116 5.28 -4.57 5.28
C ALA A 116 4.33 -4.16 6.43
N GLU A 117 3.16 -3.59 6.12
CA GLU A 117 2.15 -3.23 7.13
C GLU A 117 1.72 -4.43 7.97
N GLU A 118 1.47 -5.60 7.36
CA GLU A 118 1.13 -6.84 8.08
C GLU A 118 2.22 -7.26 9.07
N ALA A 119 3.50 -7.06 8.72
CA ALA A 119 4.61 -7.33 9.62
C ALA A 119 4.60 -6.38 10.83
N TYR A 120 4.37 -5.08 10.60
CA TYR A 120 4.22 -4.10 11.68
C TYR A 120 2.97 -4.35 12.53
N ASP A 121 1.83 -4.73 11.95
CA ASP A 121 0.63 -5.15 12.68
C ASP A 121 0.91 -6.34 13.60
N SER A 122 1.71 -7.30 13.13
CA SER A 122 2.11 -8.45 13.93
C SER A 122 3.02 -8.05 15.09
N ALA A 123 3.95 -7.12 14.86
CA ALA A 123 4.81 -6.56 15.90
C ALA A 123 4.02 -5.78 16.96
N LEU A 124 3.01 -5.00 16.56
CA LEU A 124 2.16 -4.23 17.48
C LEU A 124 1.30 -5.11 18.41
N ARG A 125 1.13 -6.38 18.09
CA ARG A 125 0.45 -7.37 18.96
C ARG A 125 1.39 -8.00 20.00
N GLN A 126 2.70 -7.75 19.91
CA GLN A 126 3.69 -8.24 20.85
C GLN A 126 3.74 -7.36 22.12
N ASN A 127 4.21 -7.94 23.21
CA ASN A 127 4.47 -7.18 24.44
C ASN A 127 5.85 -6.48 24.33
N LEU A 128 5.84 -5.30 23.71
CA LEU A 128 7.04 -4.49 23.50
C LEU A 128 7.16 -3.38 24.58
N PRO A 129 8.37 -3.01 24.99
CA PRO A 129 8.60 -1.83 25.84
C PRO A 129 8.02 -0.57 25.22
N ALA A 130 7.64 0.41 26.03
CA ALA A 130 6.93 1.61 25.58
C ALA A 130 7.70 2.41 24.52
N ASN A 131 9.02 2.56 24.67
CA ASN A 131 9.90 3.23 23.71
C ASN A 131 9.94 2.48 22.37
N VAL A 132 10.05 1.16 22.38
CA VAL A 132 10.03 0.31 21.18
C VAL A 132 8.67 0.37 20.51
N MET A 133 7.59 0.23 21.28
CA MET A 133 6.21 0.31 20.80
C MET A 133 5.94 1.65 20.09
N GLN A 134 6.48 2.75 20.60
CA GLN A 134 6.34 4.08 19.99
C GLN A 134 6.96 4.10 18.58
N VAL A 135 8.18 3.59 18.42
CA VAL A 135 8.89 3.51 17.14
C VAL A 135 8.15 2.62 16.16
N VAL A 136 7.75 1.42 16.60
CA VAL A 136 6.99 0.47 15.76
C VAL A 136 5.67 1.08 15.27
N ARG A 137 4.93 1.82 16.13
CA ARG A 137 3.71 2.55 15.73
C ARG A 137 4.00 3.66 14.72
N GLN A 138 5.11 4.37 14.87
CA GLN A 138 5.49 5.44 13.95
C GLN A 138 5.82 4.86 12.57
N HIS A 139 6.60 3.78 12.52
CA HIS A 139 6.93 3.09 11.28
C HIS A 139 5.69 2.51 10.60
N HIS A 140 4.82 1.85 11.37
CA HIS A 140 3.54 1.34 10.87
C HIS A 140 2.71 2.44 10.17
N ARG A 141 2.60 3.64 10.77
CA ARG A 141 1.88 4.75 10.13
C ARG A 141 2.51 5.15 8.80
N ARG A 142 3.84 5.28 8.72
CA ARG A 142 4.56 5.61 7.48
C ARG A 142 4.31 4.60 6.37
N VAL A 143 4.44 3.32 6.69
CA VAL A 143 4.17 2.22 5.75
C VAL A 143 2.72 2.27 5.24
N ARG A 144 1.76 2.44 6.14
CA ARG A 144 0.34 2.55 5.79
C ARG A 144 0.03 3.76 4.92
N GLU A 145 0.63 4.91 5.21
CA GLU A 145 0.49 6.13 4.41
C GLU A 145 1.06 5.92 2.99
N THR A 146 2.23 5.31 2.88
CA THR A 146 2.85 4.96 1.60
C THR A 146 1.95 4.01 0.81
N ARG A 147 1.50 2.91 1.42
CA ARG A 147 0.57 1.98 0.78
C ARG A 147 -0.68 2.68 0.25
N ASN A 148 -1.32 3.51 1.08
CA ASN A 148 -2.54 4.21 0.70
C ASN A 148 -2.31 5.18 -0.46
N ARG A 149 -1.18 5.90 -0.44
CA ARG A 149 -0.77 6.80 -1.54
C ARG A 149 -0.62 6.04 -2.86
N TYR A 150 0.11 4.93 -2.86
CA TYR A 150 0.34 4.15 -4.09
C TYR A 150 -0.94 3.45 -4.57
N ARG A 151 -1.80 2.97 -3.67
CA ARG A 151 -3.14 2.47 -4.05
C ARG A 151 -4.02 3.53 -4.68
N ALA A 152 -4.02 4.75 -4.14
CA ALA A 152 -4.78 5.86 -4.71
C ALA A 152 -4.26 6.21 -6.11
N MET A 153 -2.94 6.31 -6.30
CA MET A 153 -2.34 6.57 -7.61
C MET A 153 -2.64 5.46 -8.61
N ALA A 154 -2.62 4.20 -8.20
CA ALA A 154 -3.01 3.06 -9.02
C ALA A 154 -4.51 3.12 -9.38
N GLY A 155 -5.39 3.43 -8.42
CA GLY A 155 -6.84 3.50 -8.64
C GLY A 155 -7.27 4.63 -9.58
N THR A 156 -6.60 5.77 -9.58
CA THR A 156 -6.91 6.90 -10.50
C THR A 156 -6.59 6.58 -11.96
N GLY A 157 -5.58 5.74 -12.20
CA GLY A 157 -5.25 5.26 -13.56
C GLY A 157 -6.34 4.35 -14.15
N GLN A 158 -6.98 3.52 -13.33
CA GLN A 158 -8.04 2.61 -13.78
C GLN A 158 -9.34 3.34 -14.09
N THR A 159 -9.70 4.39 -13.34
CA THR A 159 -10.93 5.15 -13.55
C THR A 159 -10.89 5.95 -14.85
N THR A 160 -9.76 6.54 -15.20
CA THR A 160 -9.63 7.30 -16.44
C THR A 160 -9.60 6.42 -17.69
N SER A 161 -8.97 5.25 -17.63
CA SER A 161 -8.95 4.30 -18.74
C SER A 161 -10.31 3.63 -18.94
N PHE A 162 -10.99 3.25 -17.85
CA PHE A 162 -12.28 2.56 -17.90
C PHE A 162 -13.40 3.48 -18.38
N THR A 163 -13.48 4.72 -17.87
CA THR A 163 -14.51 5.68 -18.30
C THR A 163 -14.28 6.18 -19.73
N GLY A 164 -13.04 6.39 -20.15
CA GLY A 164 -12.69 6.76 -21.52
C GLY A 164 -13.03 5.66 -22.51
N GLU A 165 -12.66 4.42 -22.21
CA GLU A 165 -12.93 3.26 -23.05
C GLU A 165 -14.41 2.89 -23.08
N LEU A 166 -15.13 3.00 -21.96
CA LEU A 166 -16.57 2.78 -21.90
C LEU A 166 -17.35 3.86 -22.68
N ALA A 167 -16.97 5.13 -22.52
CA ALA A 167 -17.57 6.22 -23.28
C ALA A 167 -17.36 6.04 -24.80
N GLN A 168 -16.16 5.62 -25.20
CA GLN A 168 -15.83 5.36 -26.61
C GLN A 168 -16.57 4.15 -27.18
N ARG A 169 -16.86 3.11 -26.38
CA ARG A 169 -17.60 1.91 -26.79
C ARG A 169 -19.10 2.09 -26.76
N LEU A 170 -19.64 2.92 -25.87
CA LEU A 170 -21.06 3.29 -25.87
C LEU A 170 -21.44 4.14 -27.09
N THR A 171 -20.47 4.86 -27.68
CA THR A 171 -20.66 5.62 -28.91
C THR A 171 -20.48 4.80 -30.20
N SER A 172 -19.84 3.60 -30.10
CA SER A 172 -19.48 2.77 -31.27
C SER A 172 -20.26 1.45 -31.43
N GLY A 173 -21.33 1.20 -30.59
CA GLY A 173 -22.21 0.04 -30.79
C GLY A 173 -21.89 -1.18 -29.93
N THR A 174 -22.91 -1.92 -29.56
CA THR A 174 -23.03 -2.92 -28.47
C THR A 174 -22.32 -4.27 -28.63
N GLU A 175 -21.48 -4.51 -29.60
CA GLU A 175 -20.95 -5.87 -29.88
C GLU A 175 -19.66 -6.25 -29.11
N GLY A 176 -19.03 -5.34 -28.39
CA GLY A 176 -17.72 -5.56 -27.75
C GLY A 176 -17.72 -6.05 -26.30
N VAL A 177 -18.83 -6.03 -25.59
CA VAL A 177 -18.86 -6.24 -24.13
C VAL A 177 -18.73 -7.72 -23.73
N THR A 178 -19.19 -8.62 -24.55
CA THR A 178 -19.19 -10.07 -24.28
C THR A 178 -17.80 -10.73 -24.39
N HIS A 179 -16.93 -10.20 -25.24
CA HIS A 179 -15.59 -10.79 -25.45
C HIS A 179 -14.59 -10.45 -24.32
N TYR A 180 -14.74 -9.27 -23.70
CA TYR A 180 -13.82 -8.78 -22.65
C TYR A 180 -13.97 -9.52 -21.32
N MET A 181 -15.16 -10.07 -21.04
CA MET A 181 -15.45 -10.80 -19.79
C MET A 181 -14.82 -12.19 -19.74
N GLN A 182 -14.42 -12.74 -20.86
CA GLN A 182 -13.97 -14.15 -20.96
C GLN A 182 -12.48 -14.33 -20.69
N GLU A 183 -11.67 -13.29 -20.82
CA GLU A 183 -10.22 -13.40 -20.73
C GLU A 183 -9.59 -13.04 -19.37
N ARG A 184 -10.34 -12.39 -18.45
CA ARG A 184 -9.83 -12.02 -17.11
C ARG A 184 -10.89 -12.16 -16.01
N PRO A 185 -11.10 -13.36 -15.46
CA PRO A 185 -12.17 -13.63 -14.50
C PRO A 185 -12.05 -12.89 -13.15
N LEU A 186 -10.87 -12.46 -12.75
CA LEU A 186 -10.66 -11.75 -11.47
C LEU A 186 -10.94 -10.23 -11.54
N MET A 187 -10.95 -9.63 -12.74
CA MET A 187 -11.30 -8.23 -12.95
C MET A 187 -12.81 -8.01 -13.15
N SER A 188 -13.57 -9.07 -13.50
CA SER A 188 -15.01 -8.96 -13.78
C SER A 188 -15.85 -8.65 -12.54
N THR A 189 -15.45 -9.11 -11.37
CA THR A 189 -16.16 -8.87 -10.10
C THR A 189 -16.16 -7.40 -9.69
N PHE A 190 -15.07 -6.68 -9.88
CA PHE A 190 -15.00 -5.25 -9.57
C PHE A 190 -15.71 -4.38 -10.61
N ALA A 191 -15.68 -4.76 -11.88
CA ALA A 191 -16.36 -4.04 -12.96
C ALA A 191 -17.90 -4.11 -12.82
N VAL A 192 -18.44 -5.25 -12.39
CA VAL A 192 -19.89 -5.43 -12.16
C VAL A 192 -20.36 -4.57 -10.97
N PHE A 193 -19.58 -4.45 -9.91
CA PHE A 193 -19.92 -3.58 -8.78
C PHE A 193 -19.86 -2.09 -9.13
N ALA A 194 -18.91 -1.65 -9.95
CA ALA A 194 -18.80 -0.26 -10.38
C ALA A 194 -19.96 0.16 -11.31
N VAL A 195 -20.36 -0.70 -12.23
CA VAL A 195 -21.51 -0.47 -13.14
C VAL A 195 -22.84 -0.51 -12.37
N GLY A 196 -22.99 -1.42 -11.42
CA GLY A 196 -24.17 -1.51 -10.55
C GLY A 196 -24.32 -0.27 -9.66
N PHE A 197 -23.24 0.28 -9.13
CA PHE A 197 -23.25 1.48 -8.29
C PHE A 197 -23.59 2.75 -9.09
N LEU A 198 -23.06 2.90 -10.31
CA LEU A 198 -23.35 4.01 -11.20
C LEU A 198 -24.80 3.95 -11.74
N ALA A 199 -25.29 2.78 -12.09
CA ALA A 199 -26.69 2.59 -12.52
C ALA A 199 -27.66 2.83 -11.35
N GLY A 200 -27.32 2.41 -10.14
CA GLY A 200 -28.09 2.67 -8.93
C GLY A 200 -28.14 4.16 -8.55
N ALA A 201 -27.03 4.88 -8.66
CA ALA A 201 -26.97 6.32 -8.38
C ALA A 201 -27.76 7.15 -9.40
N LEU A 202 -27.75 6.76 -10.68
CA LEU A 202 -28.58 7.39 -11.73
C LEU A 202 -30.07 7.12 -11.52
N ALA A 203 -30.45 5.91 -11.13
CA ALA A 203 -31.86 5.56 -10.86
C ALA A 203 -32.39 6.32 -9.64
N VAL A 204 -31.63 6.47 -8.57
CA VAL A 204 -31.99 7.25 -7.38
C VAL A 204 -32.08 8.74 -7.70
N SER A 205 -31.20 9.29 -8.55
CA SER A 205 -31.24 10.69 -8.98
C SER A 205 -32.46 10.99 -9.85
N MET A 206 -32.86 10.06 -10.72
CA MET A 206 -34.06 10.22 -11.52
C MET A 206 -35.37 10.10 -10.71
N MET A 207 -35.41 9.21 -9.69
CA MET A 207 -36.55 9.08 -8.79
C MET A 207 -36.73 10.29 -7.87
N SER A 208 -35.64 10.91 -7.39
CA SER A 208 -35.71 12.11 -6.55
C SER A 208 -36.12 13.36 -7.35
N GLY A 209 -35.81 13.43 -8.64
CA GLY A 209 -36.29 14.50 -9.54
C GLY A 209 -37.79 14.47 -9.81
N GLN A 210 -38.44 13.31 -9.82
CA GLN A 210 -39.85 13.16 -10.09
C GLN A 210 -40.75 13.49 -8.87
N GLN A 211 -40.24 13.35 -7.65
CA GLN A 211 -41.05 13.70 -6.46
C GLN A 211 -41.15 15.21 -6.19
N SER A 212 -40.28 16.03 -6.73
CA SER A 212 -40.35 17.48 -6.57
C SER A 212 -41.44 18.13 -7.51
N SER A 213 -41.81 17.47 -8.57
CA SER A 213 -42.84 17.99 -9.54
C SER A 213 -44.28 17.77 -9.04
N TYR A 214 -44.52 16.81 -8.14
CA TYR A 214 -45.88 16.52 -7.62
C TYR A 214 -46.29 17.40 -6.43
N ARG A 215 -45.38 18.15 -5.81
CA ARG A 215 -45.66 18.95 -4.61
C ARG A 215 -46.03 20.40 -4.87
N GLN A 216 -45.98 20.88 -6.12
CA GLN A 216 -46.31 22.26 -6.48
C GLN A 216 -47.72 22.44 -7.05
N GLY A 217 -48.53 21.38 -7.16
CA GLY A 217 -49.85 21.40 -7.79
C GLY A 217 -51.09 21.55 -6.86
N SER A 218 -50.93 21.63 -5.49
CA SER A 218 -52.08 21.56 -4.59
C SER A 218 -52.31 22.78 -3.68
N HIS A 219 -51.85 23.98 -4.04
CA HIS A 219 -52.21 25.20 -3.32
C HIS A 219 -52.68 26.28 -4.32
N ARG A 220 -53.83 26.06 -4.93
CA ARG A 220 -54.73 27.12 -5.38
C ARG A 220 -56.13 26.57 -5.44
N SER A 221 -56.95 26.89 -4.47
CA SER A 221 -58.39 27.19 -4.53
C SER A 221 -58.99 27.23 -3.11
N TRP A 222 -59.51 28.33 -2.84
CA TRP A 222 -60.45 28.90 -1.88
C TRP A 222 -59.83 29.79 -0.81
#